data_d8aa784395bcb2b630a5a5d261c5b8cc
#
_entry.id   d8aa784395bcb2b630a5a5d261c5b8cc
#
_cell.length_a   1.000
_cell.length_b   1.000
_cell.length_c   1.000
_cell.angle_alpha   90.00
_cell.angle_beta   90.00
_cell.angle_gamma   90.00
#
_symmetry.space_group_name_H-M   'P 1'
#
loop_
_entity.id
_entity.type
_entity.pdbx_description
1 polymer ?
#
loop_
_entity_poly.entity_id
_entity_poly.type
_entity_poly.pdbx_seq_one_letter_code
_entity_poly.pdbx_strand_id
1 'polypeptide(L)'
;MKNLSVDILSSKSSSETLKEAFNNMIELAEDELWVSVEFIHGFLSFWVPTPPEELREDSHQPFGIIEIGDDQTYMDKIISLSHEVGHCLHRKSKTFNEVDDTMFSESIAWFLGYNWFFDRNIIINMDEYQSFMVKALELYRLELE
;
A
#
# COMPACT_ATOMS: atom_id res chain seq x y z
N MET A 1 27.47 -15.83 -12.87
CA MET A 1 26.95 -14.69 -12.10
C MET A 1 25.48 -14.48 -12.44
N LYS A 2 24.65 -14.56 -11.45
CA LYS A 2 23.22 -14.36 -11.67
C LYS A 2 22.95 -12.90 -12.02
N ASN A 3 22.37 -12.70 -13.18
CA ASN A 3 21.83 -11.40 -13.52
C ASN A 3 20.62 -11.14 -12.63
N LEU A 4 20.80 -10.24 -11.65
CA LEU A 4 19.72 -9.85 -10.78
C LEU A 4 18.88 -8.77 -11.48
N SER A 5 18.31 -9.15 -12.65
CA SER A 5 17.34 -8.26 -13.27
C SER A 5 16.02 -8.40 -12.50
N VAL A 6 15.61 -7.33 -11.88
CA VAL A 6 14.30 -7.26 -11.22
C VAL A 6 13.29 -6.87 -12.28
N ASP A 7 12.28 -7.69 -12.46
CA ASP A 7 11.20 -7.39 -13.40
C ASP A 7 10.36 -6.24 -12.88
N ILE A 8 10.14 -5.24 -13.72
CA ILE A 8 9.25 -4.13 -13.40
C ILE A 8 7.82 -4.62 -13.57
N LEU A 9 7.03 -4.54 -12.51
CA LEU A 9 5.64 -4.96 -12.53
C LEU A 9 4.79 -3.96 -13.30
N SER A 10 4.03 -4.45 -14.28
CA SER A 10 3.17 -3.61 -15.11
C SER A 10 1.93 -4.39 -15.55
N SER A 11 0.98 -3.71 -16.16
CA SER A 11 -0.20 -4.36 -16.71
C SER A 11 0.14 -5.36 -17.82
N LYS A 12 1.36 -5.30 -18.35
CA LYS A 12 1.84 -6.24 -19.38
C LYS A 12 2.49 -7.48 -18.77
N SER A 13 2.74 -7.48 -17.47
CA SER A 13 3.26 -8.67 -16.79
C SER A 13 2.22 -9.78 -16.81
N SER A 14 2.67 -11.04 -16.78
CA SER A 14 1.74 -12.17 -16.76
C SER A 14 0.93 -12.17 -15.47
N SER A 15 -0.29 -12.71 -15.53
CA SER A 15 -1.16 -12.83 -14.35
C SER A 15 -0.47 -13.59 -13.23
N GLU A 16 0.29 -14.63 -13.59
CA GLU A 16 1.00 -15.43 -12.61
C GLU A 16 2.10 -14.63 -11.91
N THR A 17 2.86 -13.84 -12.68
CA THR A 17 3.90 -12.97 -12.14
C THR A 17 3.30 -11.94 -11.19
N LEU A 18 2.18 -11.32 -11.58
CA LEU A 18 1.53 -10.32 -10.74
C LEU A 18 0.96 -10.93 -9.48
N LYS A 19 0.36 -12.11 -9.57
CA LYS A 19 -0.19 -12.82 -8.41
C LYS A 19 0.91 -13.17 -7.43
N GLU A 20 2.03 -13.69 -7.91
CA GLU A 20 3.16 -14.05 -7.08
C GLU A 20 3.76 -12.82 -6.40
N ALA A 21 3.94 -11.73 -7.15
CA ALA A 21 4.44 -10.48 -6.61
C ALA A 21 3.51 -9.94 -5.54
N PHE A 22 2.20 -9.97 -5.77
CA PHE A 22 1.21 -9.49 -4.81
C PHE A 22 1.27 -10.29 -3.50
N ASN A 23 1.37 -11.62 -3.61
CA ASN A 23 1.48 -12.47 -2.42
C ASN A 23 2.76 -12.18 -1.64
N ASN A 24 3.88 -11.96 -2.34
CA ASN A 24 5.14 -11.59 -1.69
C ASN A 24 5.03 -10.23 -1.00
N MET A 25 4.35 -9.28 -1.60
CA MET A 25 4.13 -7.97 -1.00
C MET A 25 3.32 -8.07 0.29
N ILE A 26 2.29 -8.93 0.30
CA ILE A 26 1.48 -9.17 1.50
C ILE A 26 2.36 -9.74 2.62
N GLU A 27 3.16 -10.76 2.31
CA GLU A 27 4.03 -11.38 3.31
C GLU A 27 5.02 -10.37 3.90
N LEU A 28 5.64 -9.55 3.04
CA LEU A 28 6.57 -8.52 3.49
C LEU A 28 5.89 -7.51 4.42
N ALA A 29 4.72 -7.05 4.04
CA ALA A 29 3.98 -6.06 4.84
C ALA A 29 3.60 -6.66 6.19
N GLU A 30 3.06 -7.87 6.21
CA GLU A 30 2.64 -8.52 7.45
C GLU A 30 3.82 -8.79 8.38
N ASP A 31 4.93 -9.28 7.82
CA ASP A 31 6.11 -9.65 8.61
C ASP A 31 6.89 -8.44 9.13
N GLU A 32 7.08 -7.42 8.30
CA GLU A 32 7.93 -6.29 8.67
C GLU A 32 7.18 -5.14 9.32
N LEU A 33 5.91 -4.97 9.00
CA LEU A 33 5.13 -3.83 9.50
C LEU A 33 4.11 -4.21 10.57
N TRP A 34 3.99 -5.49 10.85
CA TRP A 34 3.04 -6.01 11.83
C TRP A 34 1.63 -5.53 11.56
N VAL A 35 1.19 -5.73 10.33
CA VAL A 35 -0.18 -5.44 9.89
C VAL A 35 -0.86 -6.72 9.44
N SER A 36 -2.18 -6.69 9.37
CA SER A 36 -2.96 -7.76 8.77
C SER A 36 -3.50 -7.27 7.44
N VAL A 37 -3.37 -8.09 6.40
CA VAL A 37 -3.93 -7.76 5.08
C VAL A 37 -5.18 -8.62 4.89
N GLU A 38 -6.31 -7.97 4.67
CA GLU A 38 -7.60 -8.63 4.50
C GLU A 38 -8.24 -8.23 3.18
N PHE A 39 -9.07 -9.10 2.64
CA PHE A 39 -9.78 -8.82 1.40
C PHE A 39 -11.23 -8.47 1.69
N ILE A 40 -11.71 -7.43 1.02
CA ILE A 40 -13.09 -6.99 1.16
C ILE A 40 -13.73 -6.94 -0.23
N HIS A 41 -15.06 -6.88 -0.25
CA HIS A 41 -15.81 -6.74 -1.50
C HIS A 41 -15.57 -5.36 -2.11
N GLY A 42 -15.47 -5.31 -3.45
CA GLY A 42 -15.39 -4.05 -4.18
C GLY A 42 -14.00 -3.75 -4.72
N PHE A 43 -13.81 -2.51 -5.13
CA PHE A 43 -12.59 -2.06 -5.79
C PHE A 43 -11.87 -0.96 -5.02
N LEU A 44 -12.28 -0.66 -3.80
CA LEU A 44 -11.63 0.33 -2.94
C LEU A 44 -10.79 -0.38 -1.87
N SER A 45 -9.70 0.25 -1.48
CA SER A 45 -8.81 -0.27 -0.45
C SER A 45 -8.67 0.75 0.66
N PHE A 46 -8.38 0.27 1.88
CA PHE A 46 -8.37 1.12 3.06
C PHE A 46 -7.23 0.76 3.99
N TRP A 47 -6.73 1.75 4.71
CA TRP A 47 -5.86 1.59 5.86
C TRP A 47 -6.67 1.85 7.12
N VAL A 48 -6.71 0.87 8.02
CA VAL A 48 -7.46 0.95 9.29
C VAL A 48 -6.47 0.79 10.44
N PRO A 49 -6.02 1.90 11.04
CA PRO A 49 -5.06 1.81 12.15
C PRO A 49 -5.73 1.26 13.40
N THR A 50 -4.97 0.45 14.15
CA THR A 50 -5.42 0.01 15.47
C THR A 50 -5.32 1.20 16.43
N PRO A 51 -6.36 1.48 17.23
CA PRO A 51 -6.30 2.57 18.20
C PRO A 51 -5.13 2.40 19.17
N PRO A 52 -4.43 3.51 19.54
CA PRO A 52 -3.27 3.41 20.41
C PRO A 52 -3.54 2.71 21.75
N GLU A 53 -4.73 2.86 22.29
CA GLU A 53 -5.12 2.24 23.57
C GLU A 53 -5.19 0.70 23.47
N GLU A 54 -5.29 0.16 22.26
CA GLU A 54 -5.31 -1.28 22.02
C GLU A 54 -3.92 -1.83 21.71
N LEU A 55 -2.92 -0.97 21.51
CA LEU A 55 -1.54 -1.36 21.18
C LEU A 55 -0.71 -1.50 22.44
N ARG A 56 -1.04 -2.51 23.27
CA ARG A 56 -0.29 -2.81 24.49
C ARG A 56 0.80 -3.84 24.20
N GLU A 57 1.85 -3.84 24.99
CA GLU A 57 2.96 -4.78 24.84
C GLU A 57 2.53 -6.24 24.88
N ASP A 58 1.50 -6.55 25.66
CA ASP A 58 0.97 -7.91 25.80
C ASP A 58 -0.17 -8.20 24.84
N SER A 59 -0.54 -7.24 24.01
CA SER A 59 -1.62 -7.41 23.05
C SER A 59 -1.07 -8.06 21.78
N HIS A 60 -1.84 -8.98 21.22
CA HIS A 60 -1.52 -9.61 19.93
C HIS A 60 -2.16 -8.87 18.76
N GLN A 61 -2.66 -7.65 19.01
CA GLN A 61 -3.27 -6.84 17.97
C GLN A 61 -2.24 -6.38 16.96
N PRO A 62 -2.53 -6.45 15.67
CA PRO A 62 -1.64 -5.86 14.66
C PRO A 62 -1.64 -4.34 14.79
N PHE A 63 -0.62 -3.70 14.22
CA PHE A 63 -0.54 -2.24 14.18
C PHE A 63 -1.72 -1.62 13.44
N GLY A 64 -2.24 -2.33 12.46
CA GLY A 64 -3.42 -1.95 11.71
C GLY A 64 -3.82 -3.02 10.72
N ILE A 65 -4.90 -2.76 10.01
CA ILE A 65 -5.43 -3.67 8.99
C ILE A 65 -5.40 -2.93 7.65
N ILE A 66 -4.87 -3.61 6.64
CA ILE A 66 -4.95 -3.15 5.25
C ILE A 66 -6.06 -3.95 4.59
N GLU A 67 -7.11 -3.26 4.15
CA GLU A 67 -8.23 -3.87 3.45
C GLU A 67 -8.09 -3.63 1.96
N ILE A 68 -8.05 -4.71 1.18
CA ILE A 68 -7.88 -4.64 -0.28
C ILE A 68 -9.18 -5.09 -0.94
N GLY A 69 -9.73 -4.23 -1.78
CA GLY A 69 -10.91 -4.60 -2.58
C GLY A 69 -10.57 -5.71 -3.56
N ASP A 70 -11.34 -6.81 -3.54
CA ASP A 70 -11.04 -8.00 -4.32
C ASP A 70 -11.54 -7.94 -5.78
N ASP A 71 -12.31 -6.93 -6.13
CA ASP A 71 -12.83 -6.73 -7.50
C ASP A 71 -11.88 -5.89 -8.37
N GLN A 72 -10.59 -5.98 -8.10
CA GLN A 72 -9.56 -5.28 -8.86
C GLN A 72 -8.70 -6.27 -9.64
N THR A 73 -8.06 -5.77 -10.70
CA THR A 73 -7.01 -6.56 -11.37
C THR A 73 -5.84 -6.73 -10.40
N TYR A 74 -4.98 -7.72 -10.64
CA TYR A 74 -3.79 -7.89 -9.80
C TYR A 74 -2.90 -6.65 -9.82
N MET A 75 -2.76 -6.00 -10.97
CA MET A 75 -1.95 -4.78 -11.04
C MET A 75 -2.51 -3.69 -10.15
N ASP A 76 -3.83 -3.49 -10.17
CA ASP A 76 -4.49 -2.50 -9.32
C ASP A 76 -4.39 -2.87 -7.84
N LYS A 77 -4.48 -4.16 -7.51
CA LYS A 77 -4.28 -4.64 -6.15
C LYS A 77 -2.86 -4.34 -5.65
N ILE A 78 -1.86 -4.54 -6.51
CA ILE A 78 -0.47 -4.24 -6.18
C ILE A 78 -0.29 -2.76 -5.87
N ILE A 79 -0.82 -1.90 -6.71
CA ILE A 79 -0.73 -0.45 -6.51
C ILE A 79 -1.50 -0.03 -5.26
N SER A 80 -2.69 -0.58 -5.05
CA SER A 80 -3.49 -0.30 -3.86
C SER A 80 -2.79 -0.73 -2.58
N LEU A 81 -2.19 -1.92 -2.56
CA LEU A 81 -1.45 -2.40 -1.41
C LEU A 81 -0.26 -1.49 -1.10
N SER A 82 0.48 -1.08 -2.12
CA SER A 82 1.58 -0.14 -1.96
C SER A 82 1.13 1.16 -1.30
N HIS A 83 0.01 1.70 -1.75
CA HIS A 83 -0.56 2.93 -1.20
C HIS A 83 -0.97 2.76 0.27
N GLU A 84 -1.65 1.65 0.61
CA GLU A 84 -2.07 1.42 2.00
C GLU A 84 -0.88 1.15 2.92
N VAL A 85 0.16 0.47 2.42
CA VAL A 85 1.42 0.35 3.16
C VAL A 85 2.02 1.72 3.41
N GLY A 86 1.91 2.62 2.45
CA GLY A 86 2.35 4.01 2.61
C GLY A 86 1.67 4.71 3.77
N HIS A 87 0.36 4.51 3.93
CA HIS A 87 -0.38 5.05 5.08
C HIS A 87 0.14 4.48 6.40
N CYS A 88 0.41 3.17 6.41
CA CYS A 88 0.99 2.53 7.59
C CYS A 88 2.34 3.15 7.95
N LEU A 89 3.21 3.31 6.96
CA LEU A 89 4.54 3.90 7.16
C LEU A 89 4.44 5.34 7.65
N HIS A 90 3.53 6.11 7.09
CA HIS A 90 3.30 7.49 7.53
C HIS A 90 2.83 7.54 8.98
N ARG A 91 1.91 6.65 9.34
CA ARG A 91 1.41 6.55 10.72
C ARG A 91 2.52 6.22 11.72
N LYS A 92 3.49 5.38 11.33
CA LYS A 92 4.64 5.03 12.16
C LYS A 92 5.71 6.11 12.18
N SER A 93 5.62 7.07 11.28
CA SER A 93 6.61 8.13 11.13
C SER A 93 6.58 9.09 12.32
N LYS A 94 7.76 9.59 12.72
CA LYS A 94 7.87 10.61 13.76
C LYS A 94 7.28 11.95 13.33
N THR A 95 7.06 12.13 12.03
CA THR A 95 6.48 13.36 11.48
C THR A 95 4.97 13.26 11.32
N PHE A 96 4.36 12.13 11.70
CA PHE A 96 2.92 11.97 11.57
C PHE A 96 2.17 12.93 12.50
N ASN A 97 1.15 13.58 11.95
CA ASN A 97 0.30 14.50 12.69
C ASN A 97 -1.15 14.28 12.21
N GLU A 98 -2.05 13.91 13.13
CA GLU A 98 -3.44 13.60 12.80
C GLU A 98 -4.22 14.79 12.26
N VAL A 99 -3.75 16.02 12.51
CA VAL A 99 -4.40 17.22 12.01
C VAL A 99 -3.88 17.68 10.66
N ASP A 100 -2.94 16.94 10.07
CA ASP A 100 -2.42 17.24 8.75
C ASP A 100 -3.53 17.14 7.70
N ASP A 101 -3.40 17.96 6.67
CA ASP A 101 -4.30 17.95 5.53
C ASP A 101 -4.38 16.56 4.90
N THR A 102 -5.61 16.12 4.57
CA THR A 102 -5.85 14.80 3.98
C THR A 102 -5.09 14.62 2.67
N MET A 103 -5.05 15.65 1.81
CA MET A 103 -4.31 15.58 0.55
C MET A 103 -2.82 15.43 0.79
N PHE A 104 -2.29 16.10 1.80
CA PHE A 104 -0.89 15.98 2.18
C PHE A 104 -0.58 14.55 2.65
N SER A 105 -1.41 13.99 3.53
CA SER A 105 -1.25 12.63 4.03
C SER A 105 -1.34 11.61 2.90
N GLU A 106 -2.28 11.79 1.98
CA GLU A 106 -2.43 10.90 0.84
C GLU A 106 -1.20 10.93 -0.06
N SER A 107 -0.68 12.13 -0.35
CA SER A 107 0.51 12.29 -1.19
C SER A 107 1.73 11.60 -0.57
N ILE A 108 1.90 11.75 0.74
CA ILE A 108 3.00 11.08 1.47
C ILE A 108 2.85 9.57 1.39
N ALA A 109 1.64 9.04 1.56
CA ALA A 109 1.40 7.60 1.52
C ALA A 109 1.78 7.02 0.17
N TRP A 110 1.42 7.67 -0.95
CA TRP A 110 1.79 7.21 -2.29
C TRP A 110 3.30 7.12 -2.43
N PHE A 111 4.00 8.14 -1.99
CA PHE A 111 5.46 8.21 -2.08
C PHE A 111 6.14 7.15 -1.19
N LEU A 112 5.73 7.05 0.07
CA LEU A 112 6.35 6.13 1.01
C LEU A 112 6.15 4.68 0.61
N GLY A 113 4.96 4.32 0.17
CA GLY A 113 4.65 2.94 -0.23
C GLY A 113 5.48 2.51 -1.42
N TYR A 114 5.57 3.35 -2.45
CA TYR A 114 6.36 3.05 -3.62
C TYR A 114 7.82 2.79 -3.25
N ASN A 115 8.41 3.68 -2.47
CA ASN A 115 9.83 3.59 -2.11
C ASN A 115 10.12 2.40 -1.20
N TRP A 116 9.21 2.07 -0.29
CA TRP A 116 9.40 0.94 0.61
C TRP A 116 9.51 -0.37 -0.16
N PHE A 117 8.64 -0.58 -1.14
CA PHE A 117 8.71 -1.78 -1.99
C PHE A 117 9.89 -1.74 -2.94
N PHE A 118 10.20 -0.56 -3.48
CA PHE A 118 11.38 -0.37 -4.34
C PHE A 118 12.66 -0.81 -3.62
N ASP A 119 12.81 -0.42 -2.35
CA ASP A 119 13.97 -0.79 -1.54
C ASP A 119 14.06 -2.30 -1.32
N ARG A 120 12.96 -3.01 -1.50
CA ARG A 120 12.87 -4.47 -1.35
C ARG A 120 12.84 -5.19 -2.69
N ASN A 121 13.27 -4.51 -3.73
CA ASN A 121 13.36 -5.05 -5.10
C ASN A 121 12.00 -5.40 -5.71
N ILE A 122 10.94 -4.78 -5.24
CA ILE A 122 9.61 -4.87 -5.84
C ILE A 122 9.35 -3.54 -6.52
N ILE A 123 9.53 -3.51 -7.84
CA ILE A 123 9.49 -2.28 -8.62
C ILE A 123 8.21 -2.26 -9.44
N ILE A 124 7.38 -1.25 -9.20
CA ILE A 124 6.12 -1.05 -9.91
C ILE A 124 6.38 -0.05 -11.04
N ASN A 125 5.82 -0.31 -12.23
CA ASN A 125 5.93 0.62 -13.33
C ASN A 125 5.48 2.02 -12.88
N MET A 126 6.38 2.99 -12.99
CA MET A 126 6.14 4.34 -12.45
C MET A 126 4.99 5.04 -13.15
N ASP A 127 4.88 4.89 -14.47
CA ASP A 127 3.81 5.55 -15.22
C ASP A 127 2.43 5.04 -14.81
N GLU A 128 2.29 3.73 -14.63
CA GLU A 128 1.04 3.14 -14.20
C GLU A 128 0.72 3.52 -12.74
N TYR A 129 1.74 3.53 -11.89
CA TYR A 129 1.59 3.93 -10.49
C TYR A 129 1.12 5.39 -10.39
N GLN A 130 1.76 6.27 -11.13
CA GLN A 130 1.40 7.69 -11.13
C GLN A 130 0.00 7.93 -11.71
N SER A 131 -0.36 7.21 -12.77
CA SER A 131 -1.71 7.32 -13.33
C SER A 131 -2.78 6.93 -12.32
N PHE A 132 -2.56 5.85 -11.58
CA PHE A 132 -3.47 5.42 -10.53
C PHE A 132 -3.55 6.46 -9.42
N MET A 133 -2.40 6.95 -8.98
CA MET A 133 -2.29 7.97 -7.93
C MET A 133 -3.05 9.25 -8.31
N VAL A 134 -2.85 9.73 -9.53
CA VAL A 134 -3.50 10.97 -10.00
C VAL A 134 -5.02 10.81 -9.95
N LYS A 135 -5.53 9.69 -10.43
CA LYS A 135 -6.97 9.42 -10.40
C LYS A 135 -7.51 9.37 -8.97
N ALA A 136 -6.78 8.71 -8.08
CA ALA A 136 -7.19 8.62 -6.68
C ALA A 136 -7.18 9.97 -5.98
N LEU A 137 -6.15 10.77 -6.20
CA LEU A 137 -6.05 12.11 -5.62
C LEU A 137 -7.12 13.04 -6.17
N GLU A 138 -7.46 12.91 -7.44
CA GLU A 138 -8.52 13.71 -8.05
C GLU A 138 -9.89 13.41 -7.41
N LEU A 139 -10.17 12.14 -7.13
CA LEU A 139 -11.39 11.75 -6.43
C LEU A 139 -11.44 12.35 -5.03
N TYR A 140 -10.31 12.34 -4.32
CA TYR A 140 -10.22 12.97 -3.00
C TYR A 140 -10.49 14.46 -3.09
N ARG A 141 -9.93 15.13 -4.06
CA ARG A 141 -10.12 16.57 -4.25
C ARG A 141 -11.60 16.89 -4.47
N LEU A 142 -12.28 16.08 -5.26
CA LEU A 142 -13.72 16.29 -5.54
C LEU A 142 -14.59 16.07 -4.29
N GLU A 143 -14.21 15.13 -3.43
CA GLU A 143 -14.94 14.88 -2.19
C GLU A 143 -14.78 16.03 -1.18
N LEU A 144 -13.66 16.76 -1.24
CA LEU A 144 -13.38 17.86 -0.32
C LEU A 144 -14.05 19.18 -0.77
N GLU A 145 -14.53 19.24 -1.99
CA GLU A 145 -15.32 20.37 -2.47
C GLU A 145 -16.79 20.19 -2.04
#